data_5d0087e0da3f67aa663eda0e9084a363
#
_entry.id   5d0087e0da3f67aa663eda0e9084a363
#
_cell.length_a   1.000
_cell.length_b   1.000
_cell.length_c   1.000
_cell.angle_alpha   90.00
_cell.angle_beta   90.00
_cell.angle_gamma   90.00
#
_symmetry.space_group_name_H-M   'P 1'
#
loop_
_entity.id
_entity.type
_entity.pdbx_description
1 polymer ?
#
loop_
_entity_poly.entity_id
_entity_poly.type
_entity_poly.pdbx_seq_one_letter_code
_entity_poly.pdbx_strand_id
1 'polypeptide(L)'
;MAKIKVNNPVVEMDGDEMTRIIWEYIKEQLILPYLDIDIKYFDLGVIKRDETNDQITIDAAEAVKKYGVGIKCATITPDENRVEEFKLKQMWRSPNGTIRNILGGTIFRQPIICKNVPRIITNWNHPIVVARHAFGDQYRATDTLINKPGTLKMVFEPKDGSEGFTKDVYEFEKSGVALSMYNLDNSIKDFARACFNYGLNLGWPVYLSTKNTILKVYDGRFKDLFQDVFDTEFKNKFKEKDIVYEHRLIDDMVASALKWEGNFIWACKNYDGDVQSDSVAQGFGSLGLMTSVLMTPDGKTVEAEAAHGTVTRHYRNHQKGIETSTNPIASIFAWTRGLSFRGEFDDNNELINFAKKLEETCIKTVESGEMTKDLAILINKEQKWLNTQDFLSAIKNNFQIN
;
A
#
# COMPACT_ATOMS: atom_id res chain seq x y z
N MET A 1 -30.98 1.29 -14.86
CA MET A 1 -29.90 1.10 -15.85
C MET A 1 -29.52 -0.36 -15.87
N ALA A 2 -29.09 -0.90 -17.02
CA ALA A 2 -28.45 -2.22 -17.05
C ALA A 2 -27.13 -2.13 -16.28
N LYS A 3 -26.80 -3.19 -15.52
CA LYS A 3 -25.52 -3.26 -14.82
C LYS A 3 -24.39 -3.52 -15.80
N ILE A 4 -23.22 -2.94 -15.53
CA ILE A 4 -21.99 -3.22 -16.29
C ILE A 4 -21.58 -4.67 -15.97
N LYS A 5 -21.41 -5.49 -17.00
CA LYS A 5 -21.00 -6.88 -16.83
C LYS A 5 -19.49 -6.97 -16.62
N VAL A 6 -19.07 -7.64 -15.56
CA VAL A 6 -17.67 -7.93 -15.25
C VAL A 6 -17.42 -9.42 -15.51
N ASN A 7 -16.63 -9.74 -16.54
CA ASN A 7 -16.52 -11.10 -17.04
C ASN A 7 -15.71 -12.04 -16.12
N ASN A 8 -14.67 -11.52 -15.49
CA ASN A 8 -13.83 -12.28 -14.58
C ASN A 8 -14.02 -11.80 -13.13
N PRO A 9 -13.92 -12.70 -12.13
CA PRO A 9 -14.15 -12.32 -10.74
C PRO A 9 -13.06 -11.41 -10.20
N VAL A 10 -13.39 -10.72 -9.10
CA VAL A 10 -12.43 -10.10 -8.18
C VAL A 10 -12.42 -10.86 -6.87
N VAL A 11 -11.31 -10.81 -6.15
CA VAL A 11 -11.17 -11.39 -4.81
C VAL A 11 -11.37 -10.27 -3.79
N GLU A 12 -12.44 -10.37 -3.02
CA GLU A 12 -12.69 -9.48 -1.88
C GLU A 12 -12.06 -10.09 -0.64
N MET A 13 -11.22 -9.32 0.03
CA MET A 13 -10.64 -9.64 1.34
C MET A 13 -11.20 -8.67 2.36
N ASP A 14 -12.24 -9.10 3.08
CA ASP A 14 -12.89 -8.29 4.11
C ASP A 14 -11.99 -8.13 5.34
N GLY A 15 -12.32 -7.20 6.23
CA GLY A 15 -11.46 -6.79 7.32
C GLY A 15 -12.16 -6.71 8.67
N ASP A 16 -11.75 -5.71 9.45
CA ASP A 16 -12.15 -5.56 10.85
C ASP A 16 -12.74 -4.18 11.17
N GLU A 17 -13.45 -4.12 12.28
CA GLU A 17 -13.88 -2.91 12.99
C GLU A 17 -14.66 -1.90 12.12
N MET A 18 -14.37 -0.59 12.23
CA MET A 18 -15.13 0.44 11.52
C MET A 18 -14.96 0.36 9.99
N THR A 19 -13.79 -0.07 9.53
CA THR A 19 -13.53 -0.22 8.09
C THR A 19 -14.38 -1.33 7.46
N ARG A 20 -14.65 -2.43 8.17
CA ARG A 20 -15.58 -3.48 7.70
C ARG A 20 -16.99 -2.95 7.50
N ILE A 21 -17.48 -2.14 8.43
CA ILE A 21 -18.82 -1.53 8.34
C ILE A 21 -18.91 -0.59 7.12
N ILE A 22 -17.91 0.26 6.95
CA ILE A 22 -17.82 1.18 5.81
C ILE A 22 -17.70 0.40 4.50
N TRP A 23 -16.95 -0.68 4.48
CA TRP A 23 -16.74 -1.54 3.33
C TRP A 23 -18.04 -2.13 2.80
N GLU A 24 -18.92 -2.60 3.70
CA GLU A 24 -20.24 -3.09 3.35
C GLU A 24 -21.11 -1.98 2.74
N TYR A 25 -21.15 -0.79 3.36
CA TYR A 25 -21.90 0.35 2.80
C TYR A 25 -21.39 0.76 1.41
N ILE A 26 -20.08 0.72 1.17
CA ILE A 26 -19.51 1.01 -0.16
C ILE A 26 -20.02 0.00 -1.18
N LYS A 27 -19.96 -1.30 -0.87
CA LYS A 27 -20.46 -2.35 -1.77
C LYS A 27 -21.93 -2.15 -2.11
N GLU A 28 -22.78 -1.99 -1.08
CA GLU A 28 -24.23 -1.87 -1.25
C GLU A 28 -24.65 -0.62 -1.99
N GLN A 29 -23.96 0.49 -1.78
CA GLN A 29 -24.41 1.78 -2.31
C GLN A 29 -23.71 2.20 -3.59
N LEU A 30 -22.43 1.84 -3.78
CA LEU A 30 -21.59 2.38 -4.85
C LEU A 30 -21.07 1.32 -5.84
N ILE A 31 -21.14 0.02 -5.51
CA ILE A 31 -20.58 -1.04 -6.37
C ILE A 31 -21.69 -1.94 -6.92
N LEU A 32 -22.37 -2.69 -6.06
CA LEU A 32 -23.34 -3.71 -6.45
C LEU A 32 -24.57 -3.18 -7.22
N PRO A 33 -25.05 -1.94 -7.01
CA PRO A 33 -26.14 -1.40 -7.83
C PRO A 33 -25.78 -1.23 -9.30
N TYR A 34 -24.49 -1.05 -9.63
CA TYR A 34 -24.02 -0.68 -10.96
C TYR A 34 -23.33 -1.83 -11.71
N LEU A 35 -22.79 -2.82 -10.97
CA LEU A 35 -22.00 -3.91 -11.55
C LEU A 35 -22.70 -5.27 -11.41
N ASP A 36 -22.60 -6.07 -12.47
CA ASP A 36 -22.87 -7.51 -12.46
C ASP A 36 -21.51 -8.21 -12.37
N ILE A 37 -21.09 -8.52 -11.14
CA ILE A 37 -19.74 -8.95 -10.81
C ILE A 37 -19.75 -10.19 -9.90
N ASP A 38 -18.92 -11.17 -10.22
CA ASP A 38 -18.62 -12.30 -9.35
C ASP A 38 -17.53 -11.93 -8.34
N ILE A 39 -17.83 -12.02 -7.06
CA ILE A 39 -16.92 -11.69 -5.96
C ILE A 39 -16.53 -12.98 -5.23
N LYS A 40 -15.24 -13.31 -5.23
CA LYS A 40 -14.67 -14.37 -4.42
C LYS A 40 -14.34 -13.80 -3.04
N TYR A 41 -15.25 -13.99 -2.10
CA TYR A 41 -15.21 -13.40 -0.76
C TYR A 41 -14.36 -14.21 0.22
N PHE A 42 -13.46 -13.52 0.94
CA PHE A 42 -12.66 -14.06 2.05
C PHE A 42 -12.77 -13.13 3.25
N ASP A 43 -13.23 -13.66 4.39
CA ASP A 43 -13.27 -12.91 5.65
C ASP A 43 -11.90 -12.95 6.34
N LEU A 44 -11.12 -11.87 6.22
CA LEU A 44 -9.82 -11.71 6.90
C LEU A 44 -9.94 -11.00 8.26
N GLY A 45 -11.15 -10.90 8.81
CA GLY A 45 -11.34 -10.44 10.18
C GLY A 45 -10.57 -11.31 11.18
N VAL A 46 -10.06 -10.68 12.25
CA VAL A 46 -9.13 -11.33 13.20
C VAL A 46 -9.70 -12.61 13.81
N ILE A 47 -11.02 -12.66 14.05
CA ILE A 47 -11.68 -13.86 14.58
C ILE A 47 -11.66 -15.00 13.56
N LYS A 48 -12.01 -14.72 12.29
CA LYS A 48 -12.01 -15.76 11.25
C LYS A 48 -10.62 -16.29 10.95
N ARG A 49 -9.62 -15.41 11.00
CA ARG A 49 -8.21 -15.80 10.89
C ARG A 49 -7.78 -16.70 12.05
N ASP A 50 -8.20 -16.39 13.28
CA ASP A 50 -7.92 -17.22 14.44
C ASP A 50 -8.59 -18.60 14.34
N GLU A 51 -9.86 -18.67 13.92
CA GLU A 51 -10.59 -19.92 13.69
C GLU A 51 -9.85 -20.84 12.72
N THR A 52 -9.33 -20.29 11.63
CA THR A 52 -8.66 -21.03 10.54
C THR A 52 -7.15 -21.19 10.74
N ASN A 53 -6.61 -20.78 11.90
CA ASN A 53 -5.15 -20.69 12.13
C ASN A 53 -4.43 -19.91 11.02
N ASP A 54 -5.04 -18.79 10.60
CA ASP A 54 -4.62 -17.88 9.54
C ASP A 54 -4.55 -18.50 8.12
N GLN A 55 -5.05 -19.73 7.93
CA GLN A 55 -5.06 -20.38 6.62
C GLN A 55 -5.87 -19.57 5.60
N ILE A 56 -6.96 -18.91 6.02
CA ILE A 56 -7.81 -18.10 5.14
C ILE A 56 -7.04 -16.95 4.48
N THR A 57 -6.01 -16.40 5.13
CA THR A 57 -5.14 -15.37 4.54
C THR A 57 -4.31 -15.92 3.38
N ILE A 58 -3.82 -17.16 3.53
CA ILE A 58 -3.07 -17.88 2.48
C ILE A 58 -4.01 -18.18 1.31
N ASP A 59 -5.19 -18.71 1.60
CA ASP A 59 -6.19 -19.08 0.60
C ASP A 59 -6.65 -17.85 -0.20
N ALA A 60 -6.83 -16.70 0.46
CA ALA A 60 -7.16 -15.44 -0.17
C ALA A 60 -6.03 -14.97 -1.12
N ALA A 61 -4.77 -15.02 -0.68
CA ALA A 61 -3.62 -14.63 -1.49
C ALA A 61 -3.46 -15.52 -2.74
N GLU A 62 -3.64 -16.84 -2.59
CA GLU A 62 -3.62 -17.77 -3.72
C GLU A 62 -4.82 -17.55 -4.68
N ALA A 63 -5.98 -17.16 -4.15
CA ALA A 63 -7.11 -16.74 -4.99
C ALA A 63 -6.79 -15.46 -5.77
N VAL A 64 -6.11 -14.48 -5.15
CA VAL A 64 -5.67 -13.26 -5.86
C VAL A 64 -4.72 -13.62 -7.00
N LYS A 65 -3.74 -14.52 -6.80
CA LYS A 65 -2.89 -15.02 -7.88
C LYS A 65 -3.70 -15.64 -9.01
N LYS A 66 -4.70 -16.44 -8.66
CA LYS A 66 -5.52 -17.17 -9.63
C LYS A 66 -6.40 -16.24 -10.47
N TYR A 67 -7.01 -15.23 -9.84
CA TYR A 67 -7.99 -14.36 -10.49
C TYR A 67 -7.42 -13.01 -10.93
N GLY A 68 -6.20 -12.69 -10.52
CA GLY A 68 -5.44 -11.51 -10.95
C GLY A 68 -5.77 -10.21 -10.21
N VAL A 69 -6.92 -10.10 -9.53
CA VAL A 69 -7.31 -8.86 -8.84
C VAL A 69 -7.82 -9.16 -7.44
N GLY A 70 -7.14 -8.60 -6.44
CA GLY A 70 -7.55 -8.55 -5.04
C GLY A 70 -7.97 -7.14 -4.64
N ILE A 71 -8.99 -7.04 -3.80
CA ILE A 71 -9.50 -5.80 -3.22
C ILE A 71 -9.65 -6.04 -1.73
N LYS A 72 -8.89 -5.29 -0.90
CA LYS A 72 -8.70 -5.61 0.51
C LYS A 72 -9.14 -4.48 1.44
N CYS A 73 -9.96 -4.85 2.41
CA CYS A 73 -10.28 -4.02 3.56
C CYS A 73 -9.15 -4.04 4.61
N ALA A 74 -9.13 -3.05 5.50
CA ALA A 74 -8.16 -3.00 6.58
C ALA A 74 -8.41 -4.09 7.63
N THR A 75 -7.33 -4.71 8.12
CA THR A 75 -7.36 -5.84 9.05
C THR A 75 -6.58 -5.54 10.32
N ILE A 76 -6.97 -6.13 11.44
CA ILE A 76 -6.23 -6.06 12.70
C ILE A 76 -4.95 -6.90 12.59
N THR A 77 -3.81 -6.30 12.95
CA THR A 77 -2.61 -7.04 13.35
C THR A 77 -2.58 -7.02 14.88
N PRO A 78 -2.84 -8.16 15.56
CA PRO A 78 -3.00 -8.17 17.01
C PRO A 78 -1.66 -7.95 17.73
N ASP A 79 -1.72 -7.13 18.77
CA ASP A 79 -0.76 -7.05 19.87
C ASP A 79 -1.25 -7.87 21.07
N GLU A 80 -0.54 -7.83 22.19
CA GLU A 80 -0.89 -8.56 23.41
C GLU A 80 -2.29 -8.19 23.92
N ASN A 81 -2.66 -6.90 23.86
CA ASN A 81 -3.98 -6.42 24.31
C ASN A 81 -5.11 -6.98 23.42
N ARG A 82 -4.85 -7.03 22.11
CA ARG A 82 -5.80 -7.59 21.14
C ARG A 82 -5.95 -9.11 21.28
N VAL A 83 -4.86 -9.82 21.60
CA VAL A 83 -4.92 -11.26 21.89
C VAL A 83 -5.82 -11.52 23.09
N GLU A 84 -5.70 -10.73 24.17
CA GLU A 84 -6.56 -10.84 25.35
C GLU A 84 -8.00 -10.45 25.05
N GLU A 85 -8.21 -9.31 24.38
CA GLU A 85 -9.54 -8.78 24.02
C GLU A 85 -10.37 -9.78 23.22
N PHE A 86 -9.78 -10.34 22.16
CA PHE A 86 -10.45 -11.27 21.25
C PHE A 86 -10.29 -12.73 21.65
N LYS A 87 -9.56 -13.03 22.73
CA LYS A 87 -9.25 -14.40 23.21
C LYS A 87 -8.62 -15.26 22.10
N LEU A 88 -7.66 -14.66 21.38
CA LEU A 88 -7.00 -15.33 20.26
C LEU A 88 -6.07 -16.44 20.76
N LYS A 89 -5.91 -17.49 19.94
CA LYS A 89 -4.99 -18.61 20.20
C LYS A 89 -3.53 -18.17 20.30
N GLN A 90 -3.18 -17.12 19.55
CA GLN A 90 -1.83 -16.53 19.52
C GLN A 90 -1.84 -15.13 18.89
N MET A 91 -0.70 -14.44 18.97
CA MET A 91 -0.47 -13.17 18.31
C MET A 91 -0.15 -13.40 16.82
N TRP A 92 -1.19 -13.39 15.99
CA TRP A 92 -1.08 -13.64 14.54
C TRP A 92 -0.26 -12.56 13.84
N ARG A 93 0.50 -12.96 12.84
CA ARG A 93 1.24 -12.02 11.98
C ARG A 93 0.29 -11.13 11.19
N SER A 94 0.84 -10.01 10.66
CA SER A 94 0.08 -9.14 9.77
C SER A 94 -0.35 -9.89 8.50
N PRO A 95 -1.65 -9.90 8.16
CA PRO A 95 -2.12 -10.54 6.92
C PRO A 95 -1.54 -9.85 5.69
N ASN A 96 -1.29 -8.53 5.74
CA ASN A 96 -0.61 -7.81 4.66
C ASN A 96 0.78 -8.38 4.40
N GLY A 97 1.53 -8.72 5.46
CA GLY A 97 2.84 -9.36 5.33
C GLY A 97 2.75 -10.73 4.64
N THR A 98 1.78 -11.55 5.03
CA THR A 98 1.54 -12.87 4.43
C THR A 98 1.17 -12.76 2.94
N ILE A 99 0.20 -11.89 2.61
CA ILE A 99 -0.25 -11.66 1.23
C ILE A 99 0.91 -11.17 0.36
N ARG A 100 1.64 -10.15 0.82
CA ARG A 100 2.80 -9.59 0.10
C ARG A 100 3.91 -10.61 -0.12
N ASN A 101 4.14 -11.50 0.84
CA ASN A 101 5.12 -12.56 0.70
C ASN A 101 4.71 -13.63 -0.32
N ILE A 102 3.42 -13.89 -0.45
CA ILE A 102 2.87 -14.86 -1.40
C ILE A 102 2.81 -14.26 -2.82
N LEU A 103 2.35 -13.02 -2.96
CA LEU A 103 2.21 -12.35 -4.25
C LEU A 103 3.56 -11.84 -4.78
N GLY A 104 4.44 -11.37 -3.88
CA GLY A 104 5.62 -10.60 -4.27
C GLY A 104 5.22 -9.23 -4.80
N GLY A 105 6.18 -8.50 -5.37
CA GLY A 105 5.89 -7.26 -6.09
C GLY A 105 6.23 -5.97 -5.36
N THR A 106 5.66 -4.89 -5.87
CA THR A 106 5.89 -3.51 -5.45
C THR A 106 4.59 -2.87 -5.00
N ILE A 107 4.62 -2.18 -3.86
CA ILE A 107 3.48 -1.37 -3.40
C ILE A 107 3.66 0.05 -3.92
N PHE A 108 2.67 0.52 -4.66
CA PHE A 108 2.57 1.92 -5.10
C PHE A 108 1.56 2.64 -4.24
N ARG A 109 2.00 3.67 -3.52
CA ARG A 109 1.15 4.55 -2.72
C ARG A 109 1.09 5.93 -3.35
N GLN A 110 -0.12 6.36 -3.67
CA GLN A 110 -0.38 7.62 -4.36
C GLN A 110 -1.42 8.44 -3.59
N PRO A 111 -1.15 9.73 -3.31
CA PRO A 111 -2.12 10.60 -2.66
C PRO A 111 -3.32 10.91 -3.56
N ILE A 112 -4.49 10.99 -2.93
CA ILE A 112 -5.73 11.50 -3.52
C ILE A 112 -5.77 13.00 -3.24
N ILE A 113 -5.82 13.82 -4.27
CA ILE A 113 -5.73 15.28 -4.14
C ILE A 113 -7.12 15.90 -4.30
N CYS A 114 -7.60 16.57 -3.24
CA CYS A 114 -8.77 17.45 -3.27
C CYS A 114 -8.27 18.91 -3.16
N LYS A 115 -8.68 19.79 -4.08
CA LYS A 115 -8.13 21.15 -4.20
C LYS A 115 -8.38 22.04 -2.98
N ASN A 116 -9.51 21.81 -2.31
CA ASN A 116 -9.94 22.57 -1.13
C ASN A 116 -9.34 22.05 0.19
N VAL A 117 -8.71 20.87 0.19
CA VAL A 117 -8.01 20.34 1.36
C VAL A 117 -6.59 20.90 1.38
N PRO A 118 -6.22 21.70 2.39
CA PRO A 118 -4.90 22.33 2.44
C PRO A 118 -3.81 21.28 2.65
N ARG A 119 -2.72 21.44 1.93
CA ARG A 119 -1.52 20.60 2.05
C ARG A 119 -0.59 21.21 3.10
N ILE A 120 0.01 20.37 3.92
CA ILE A 120 1.05 20.79 4.86
C ILE A 120 2.27 21.28 4.09
N ILE A 121 2.64 20.59 3.02
CA ILE A 121 3.71 21.00 2.12
C ILE A 121 3.10 21.74 0.93
N THR A 122 3.13 23.06 0.96
CA THR A 122 2.44 23.95 0.01
C THR A 122 2.94 23.80 -1.42
N ASN A 123 4.19 23.40 -1.63
CA ASN A 123 4.77 23.19 -2.96
C ASN A 123 4.25 21.93 -3.68
N TRP A 124 3.65 20.97 -2.98
CA TRP A 124 3.20 19.73 -3.58
C TRP A 124 1.93 19.91 -4.42
N ASN A 125 2.10 20.42 -5.62
CA ASN A 125 1.00 20.67 -6.56
C ASN A 125 0.51 19.42 -7.29
N HIS A 126 1.36 18.41 -7.35
CA HIS A 126 1.14 17.15 -8.07
C HIS A 126 1.41 15.95 -7.17
N PRO A 127 0.86 14.77 -7.48
CA PRO A 127 1.09 13.57 -6.68
C PRO A 127 2.56 13.17 -6.65
N ILE A 128 3.00 12.66 -5.51
CA ILE A 128 4.25 11.92 -5.33
C ILE A 128 3.87 10.47 -5.13
N VAL A 129 4.30 9.58 -6.01
CA VAL A 129 4.08 8.14 -5.86
C VAL A 129 5.26 7.53 -5.12
N VAL A 130 5.03 6.97 -3.95
CA VAL A 130 6.03 6.18 -3.24
C VAL A 130 5.89 4.72 -3.68
N ALA A 131 6.94 4.20 -4.35
CA ALA A 131 7.06 2.79 -4.70
C ALA A 131 7.88 2.08 -3.63
N ARG A 132 7.25 1.18 -2.88
CA ARG A 132 7.85 0.41 -1.80
C ARG A 132 8.20 -1.00 -2.26
N HIS A 133 9.44 -1.42 -2.09
CA HIS A 133 9.84 -2.80 -2.28
C HIS A 133 9.24 -3.68 -1.19
N ALA A 134 8.23 -4.48 -1.53
CA ALA A 134 7.44 -5.23 -0.55
C ALA A 134 8.09 -6.56 -0.10
N PHE A 135 9.41 -6.65 -0.11
CA PHE A 135 10.15 -7.87 0.19
C PHE A 135 11.43 -7.57 1.00
N GLY A 136 11.79 -8.51 1.88
CA GLY A 136 13.09 -8.51 2.56
C GLY A 136 13.27 -7.41 3.59
N ASP A 137 14.51 -7.03 3.80
CA ASP A 137 14.99 -6.01 4.73
C ASP A 137 14.50 -6.28 6.18
N GLN A 138 14.17 -5.25 6.95
CA GLN A 138 13.72 -5.36 8.34
C GLN A 138 12.44 -6.20 8.50
N TYR A 139 11.62 -6.32 7.46
CA TYR A 139 10.37 -7.10 7.49
C TYR A 139 10.56 -8.61 7.38
N ARG A 140 11.78 -9.05 7.08
CA ARG A 140 12.22 -10.46 7.09
C ARG A 140 13.50 -10.66 7.89
N ALA A 141 13.73 -9.80 8.87
CA ALA A 141 14.88 -9.90 9.73
C ALA A 141 14.75 -11.07 10.72
N THR A 142 15.90 -11.54 11.15
CA THR A 142 16.05 -12.40 12.31
C THR A 142 16.76 -11.59 13.39
N ASP A 143 16.09 -11.35 14.49
CA ASP A 143 16.62 -10.62 15.63
C ASP A 143 16.72 -11.48 16.87
N THR A 144 17.61 -11.13 17.76
CA THR A 144 17.85 -11.87 18.99
C THR A 144 18.40 -11.00 20.10
N LEU A 145 18.01 -11.33 21.33
CA LEU A 145 18.54 -10.72 22.53
C LEU A 145 19.84 -11.42 22.95
N ILE A 146 20.89 -10.67 23.14
CA ILE A 146 22.19 -11.17 23.63
C ILE A 146 22.23 -10.91 25.14
N ASN A 147 22.26 -11.99 25.93
CA ASN A 147 22.16 -11.90 27.39
C ASN A 147 23.51 -12.15 28.11
N LYS A 148 24.57 -12.50 27.36
CA LYS A 148 25.89 -12.88 27.90
C LYS A 148 26.98 -12.28 27.04
N PRO A 149 28.18 -12.05 27.61
CA PRO A 149 29.39 -11.75 26.82
C PRO A 149 29.66 -12.83 25.78
N GLY A 150 30.17 -12.43 24.62
CA GLY A 150 30.53 -13.34 23.54
C GLY A 150 30.62 -12.66 22.18
N THR A 151 31.11 -13.37 21.19
CA THR A 151 31.32 -12.87 19.83
C THR A 151 30.14 -13.25 18.94
N LEU A 152 29.48 -12.25 18.36
CA LEU A 152 28.49 -12.46 17.28
C LEU A 152 29.21 -12.67 15.96
N LYS A 153 28.83 -13.74 15.23
CA LYS A 153 29.43 -14.08 13.95
C LYS A 153 28.34 -14.17 12.85
N MET A 154 28.70 -13.77 11.63
CA MET A 154 27.96 -14.06 10.43
C MET A 154 28.64 -15.22 9.70
N VAL A 155 27.88 -16.30 9.47
CA VAL A 155 28.38 -17.50 8.79
C VAL A 155 27.54 -17.71 7.54
N PHE A 156 28.19 -17.98 6.42
CA PHE A 156 27.53 -18.39 5.17
C PHE A 156 28.12 -19.73 4.73
N GLU A 157 27.25 -20.72 4.58
CA GLU A 157 27.57 -22.08 4.14
C GLU A 157 26.93 -22.38 2.80
N PRO A 158 27.69 -22.43 1.69
CA PRO A 158 27.18 -22.79 0.38
C PRO A 158 26.63 -24.23 0.35
N LYS A 159 25.48 -24.43 -0.28
CA LYS A 159 24.85 -25.75 -0.41
C LYS A 159 25.60 -26.72 -1.34
N ASP A 160 26.41 -26.19 -2.23
CA ASP A 160 27.24 -26.97 -3.19
C ASP A 160 28.57 -27.46 -2.60
N GLY A 161 28.83 -27.16 -1.32
CA GLY A 161 30.07 -27.55 -0.62
C GLY A 161 31.28 -26.70 -0.97
N SER A 162 31.10 -25.60 -1.74
CA SER A 162 32.18 -24.64 -1.97
C SER A 162 32.54 -23.88 -0.69
N GLU A 163 33.66 -23.15 -0.72
CA GLU A 163 34.12 -22.39 0.43
C GLU A 163 33.13 -21.29 0.84
N GLY A 164 32.68 -21.34 2.08
CA GLY A 164 31.86 -20.30 2.70
C GLY A 164 32.70 -19.22 3.36
N PHE A 165 32.08 -18.43 4.24
CA PHE A 165 32.81 -17.47 5.04
C PHE A 165 32.25 -17.35 6.46
N THR A 166 33.13 -16.95 7.37
CA THR A 166 32.79 -16.53 8.74
C THR A 166 33.34 -15.13 8.97
N LYS A 167 32.49 -14.20 9.42
CA LYS A 167 32.90 -12.83 9.77
C LYS A 167 32.47 -12.51 11.18
N ASP A 168 33.40 -11.98 11.98
CA ASP A 168 33.04 -11.42 13.28
C ASP A 168 32.27 -10.12 13.06
N VAL A 169 31.10 -10.01 13.70
CA VAL A 169 30.23 -8.84 13.61
C VAL A 169 30.53 -7.90 14.78
N TYR A 170 30.49 -8.42 16.00
CA TYR A 170 30.75 -7.65 17.21
C TYR A 170 31.10 -8.58 18.40
N GLU A 171 31.94 -8.09 19.29
CA GLU A 171 32.23 -8.73 20.57
C GLU A 171 31.49 -8.04 21.69
N PHE A 172 30.50 -8.74 22.25
CA PHE A 172 29.66 -8.23 23.33
C PHE A 172 30.36 -8.45 24.68
N GLU A 173 30.61 -7.38 25.39
CA GLU A 173 31.09 -7.43 26.79
C GLU A 173 29.95 -7.58 27.80
N LYS A 174 28.72 -7.16 27.40
CA LYS A 174 27.49 -7.19 28.20
C LYS A 174 26.32 -7.57 27.32
N SER A 175 25.11 -7.49 27.87
CA SER A 175 23.89 -7.70 27.14
C SER A 175 23.67 -6.66 26.00
N GLY A 176 22.99 -7.08 24.96
CA GLY A 176 22.68 -6.24 23.81
C GLY A 176 21.64 -6.91 22.91
N VAL A 177 21.48 -6.41 21.69
CA VAL A 177 20.56 -6.94 20.69
C VAL A 177 21.29 -7.04 19.35
N ALA A 178 20.94 -8.04 18.55
CA ALA A 178 21.47 -8.22 17.21
C ALA A 178 20.34 -8.50 16.23
N LEU A 179 20.54 -8.07 14.97
CA LEU A 179 19.58 -8.26 13.87
C LEU A 179 20.35 -8.61 12.59
N SER A 180 19.82 -9.57 11.84
CA SER A 180 20.26 -9.91 10.50
C SER A 180 19.12 -9.77 9.53
N MET A 181 19.35 -9.16 8.36
CA MET A 181 18.38 -8.99 7.29
C MET A 181 18.99 -9.37 5.94
N TYR A 182 18.16 -9.64 4.94
CA TYR A 182 18.61 -10.03 3.60
C TYR A 182 17.67 -9.51 2.51
N ASN A 183 18.16 -9.55 1.28
CA ASN A 183 17.36 -9.35 0.08
C ASN A 183 17.86 -10.25 -1.07
N LEU A 184 17.13 -10.32 -2.16
CA LEU A 184 17.44 -11.16 -3.32
C LEU A 184 17.60 -10.32 -4.58
N ASP A 185 18.62 -10.62 -5.39
CA ASP A 185 18.91 -9.92 -6.63
C ASP A 185 17.72 -9.87 -7.58
N ASN A 186 17.04 -11.01 -7.79
CA ASN A 186 15.88 -11.07 -8.66
C ASN A 186 14.73 -10.19 -8.14
N SER A 187 14.47 -10.20 -6.83
CA SER A 187 13.45 -9.36 -6.22
C SER A 187 13.76 -7.86 -6.38
N ILE A 188 15.03 -7.46 -6.25
CA ILE A 188 15.48 -6.08 -6.47
C ILE A 188 15.32 -5.69 -7.95
N LYS A 189 15.71 -6.57 -8.90
CA LYS A 189 15.54 -6.33 -10.34
C LYS A 189 14.07 -6.22 -10.73
N ASP A 190 13.20 -7.04 -10.18
CA ASP A 190 11.77 -6.98 -10.42
C ASP A 190 11.14 -5.71 -9.86
N PHE A 191 11.60 -5.26 -8.69
CA PHE A 191 11.22 -3.97 -8.13
C PHE A 191 11.65 -2.81 -9.05
N ALA A 192 12.87 -2.84 -9.59
CA ALA A 192 13.34 -1.85 -10.56
C ALA A 192 12.44 -1.81 -11.81
N ARG A 193 12.12 -2.98 -12.39
CA ARG A 193 11.23 -3.09 -13.56
C ARG A 193 9.85 -2.53 -13.27
N ALA A 194 9.27 -2.84 -12.11
CA ALA A 194 7.98 -2.31 -11.70
C ALA A 194 7.99 -0.78 -11.62
N CYS A 195 9.01 -0.19 -10.98
CA CYS A 195 9.15 1.27 -10.87
C CYS A 195 9.32 1.93 -12.25
N PHE A 196 10.15 1.37 -13.13
CA PHE A 196 10.39 1.93 -14.44
C PHE A 196 9.18 1.82 -15.37
N ASN A 197 8.47 0.68 -15.35
CA ASN A 197 7.22 0.53 -16.09
C ASN A 197 6.15 1.53 -15.59
N TYR A 198 6.03 1.70 -14.29
CA TYR A 198 5.10 2.67 -13.73
C TYR A 198 5.46 4.11 -14.12
N GLY A 199 6.76 4.45 -14.12
CA GLY A 199 7.27 5.74 -14.62
C GLY A 199 6.96 5.96 -16.10
N LEU A 200 7.18 4.96 -16.94
CA LEU A 200 6.84 5.02 -18.37
C LEU A 200 5.33 5.23 -18.59
N ASN A 201 4.48 4.56 -17.82
CA ASN A 201 3.02 4.67 -17.96
C ASN A 201 2.52 6.07 -17.61
N LEU A 202 3.08 6.69 -16.56
CA LEU A 202 2.71 8.03 -16.14
C LEU A 202 3.48 9.14 -16.90
N GLY A 203 4.58 8.84 -17.58
CA GLY A 203 5.48 9.83 -18.13
C GLY A 203 6.25 10.60 -17.05
N TRP A 204 6.58 9.96 -15.93
CA TRP A 204 7.20 10.58 -14.76
C TRP A 204 8.60 10.03 -14.48
N PRO A 205 9.53 10.88 -13.98
CA PRO A 205 10.85 10.43 -13.56
C PRO A 205 10.78 9.47 -12.38
N VAL A 206 11.80 8.62 -12.28
CA VAL A 206 11.95 7.63 -11.20
C VAL A 206 13.22 7.93 -10.42
N TYR A 207 13.07 8.10 -9.12
CA TYR A 207 14.19 8.31 -8.18
C TYR A 207 14.29 7.15 -7.21
N LEU A 208 15.39 6.37 -7.29
CA LEU A 208 15.72 5.39 -6.25
C LEU A 208 16.46 6.10 -5.12
N SER A 209 16.04 5.89 -3.88
CA SER A 209 16.80 6.37 -2.73
C SER A 209 17.34 5.24 -1.87
N THR A 210 18.60 5.38 -1.45
CA THR A 210 19.29 4.45 -0.54
C THR A 210 20.25 5.21 0.37
N LYS A 211 20.86 4.51 1.33
CA LYS A 211 21.98 5.03 2.13
C LYS A 211 23.27 4.24 1.86
N ASN A 212 23.61 4.05 0.58
CA ASN A 212 24.76 3.25 0.14
C ASN A 212 26.12 3.80 0.61
N THR A 213 26.19 5.05 1.06
CA THR A 213 27.40 5.61 1.70
C THR A 213 27.69 4.99 3.08
N ILE A 214 26.67 4.46 3.75
CA ILE A 214 26.74 3.76 5.04
C ILE A 214 26.62 2.24 4.81
N LEU A 215 25.53 1.79 4.19
CA LEU A 215 25.28 0.38 3.85
C LEU A 215 25.90 0.05 2.50
N LYS A 216 27.25 0.13 2.42
CA LYS A 216 27.99 0.15 1.15
C LYS A 216 27.71 -1.06 0.25
N VAL A 217 27.59 -2.24 0.82
CA VAL A 217 27.34 -3.49 0.09
C VAL A 217 25.84 -3.70 -0.09
N TYR A 218 25.06 -3.60 0.99
CA TYR A 218 23.63 -3.90 0.96
C TYR A 218 22.87 -2.91 0.08
N ASP A 219 22.93 -1.64 0.39
CA ASP A 219 22.27 -0.58 -0.41
C ASP A 219 22.97 -0.35 -1.75
N GLY A 220 24.30 -0.57 -1.80
CA GLY A 220 25.05 -0.57 -3.05
C GLY A 220 24.50 -1.59 -4.05
N ARG A 221 24.10 -2.78 -3.58
CA ARG A 221 23.51 -3.80 -4.44
C ARG A 221 22.19 -3.33 -5.07
N PHE A 222 21.31 -2.66 -4.31
CA PHE A 222 20.09 -2.03 -4.86
C PHE A 222 20.43 -1.01 -5.96
N LYS A 223 21.37 -0.10 -5.67
CA LYS A 223 21.78 0.92 -6.64
C LYS A 223 22.33 0.30 -7.92
N ASP A 224 23.20 -0.68 -7.81
CA ASP A 224 23.87 -1.30 -8.96
C ASP A 224 22.89 -2.13 -9.81
N LEU A 225 22.00 -2.89 -9.19
CA LEU A 225 20.99 -3.67 -9.90
C LEU A 225 19.91 -2.80 -10.58
N PHE A 226 19.48 -1.69 -9.93
CA PHE A 226 18.61 -0.71 -10.59
C PHE A 226 19.27 -0.08 -11.81
N GLN A 227 20.55 0.28 -11.70
CA GLN A 227 21.31 0.84 -12.83
C GLN A 227 21.47 -0.17 -13.96
N ASP A 228 21.78 -1.44 -13.65
CA ASP A 228 21.87 -2.53 -14.61
C ASP A 228 20.56 -2.71 -15.40
N VAL A 229 19.43 -2.82 -14.68
CA VAL A 229 18.09 -2.93 -15.30
C VAL A 229 17.76 -1.70 -16.14
N PHE A 230 18.06 -0.51 -15.64
CA PHE A 230 17.82 0.72 -16.41
C PHE A 230 18.61 0.75 -17.72
N ASP A 231 19.93 0.53 -17.65
CA ASP A 231 20.81 0.62 -18.81
C ASP A 231 20.50 -0.45 -19.86
N THR A 232 20.09 -1.65 -19.45
CA THR A 232 19.86 -2.78 -20.35
C THR A 232 18.43 -2.83 -20.91
N GLU A 233 17.40 -2.40 -20.15
CA GLU A 233 16.01 -2.64 -20.52
C GLU A 233 15.20 -1.34 -20.75
N PHE A 234 15.57 -0.21 -20.14
CA PHE A 234 14.71 0.98 -20.06
C PHE A 234 15.29 2.26 -20.62
N LYS A 235 16.58 2.40 -20.73
CA LYS A 235 17.28 3.64 -21.11
C LYS A 235 16.73 4.30 -22.38
N ASN A 236 16.52 3.51 -23.43
CA ASN A 236 16.00 4.04 -24.70
C ASN A 236 14.54 4.49 -24.56
N LYS A 237 13.70 3.71 -23.85
CA LYS A 237 12.29 4.02 -23.62
C LYS A 237 12.12 5.32 -22.81
N PHE A 238 12.99 5.53 -21.82
CA PHE A 238 13.00 6.75 -21.00
C PHE A 238 13.44 7.96 -21.82
N LYS A 239 14.46 7.78 -22.66
CA LYS A 239 14.92 8.82 -23.57
C LYS A 239 13.85 9.24 -24.59
N GLU A 240 13.10 8.30 -25.15
CA GLU A 240 11.99 8.55 -26.09
C GLU A 240 10.87 9.38 -25.45
N LYS A 241 10.64 9.22 -24.15
CA LYS A 241 9.62 9.96 -23.38
C LYS A 241 10.14 11.21 -22.67
N ASP A 242 11.41 11.52 -22.80
CA ASP A 242 12.09 12.64 -22.13
C ASP A 242 11.93 12.60 -20.60
N ILE A 243 12.01 11.40 -20.00
CA ILE A 243 11.97 11.19 -18.55
C ILE A 243 13.29 10.60 -18.07
N VAL A 244 13.60 10.82 -16.78
CA VAL A 244 14.89 10.44 -16.20
C VAL A 244 14.75 9.38 -15.12
N TYR A 245 15.80 8.59 -14.96
CA TYR A 245 16.07 7.81 -13.76
C TYR A 245 17.31 8.35 -13.06
N GLU A 246 17.25 8.48 -11.74
CA GLU A 246 18.37 8.90 -10.92
C GLU A 246 18.37 8.16 -9.59
N HIS A 247 19.56 7.75 -9.13
CA HIS A 247 19.78 7.29 -7.75
C HIS A 247 20.23 8.47 -6.89
N ARG A 248 19.61 8.62 -5.70
CA ARG A 248 19.96 9.64 -4.70
C ARG A 248 20.19 9.03 -3.32
N LEU A 249 20.97 9.69 -2.50
CA LEU A 249 20.99 9.38 -1.06
C LEU A 249 19.63 9.74 -0.46
N ILE A 250 19.15 8.93 0.49
CA ILE A 250 17.79 9.10 1.02
C ILE A 250 17.57 10.46 1.70
N ASP A 251 18.56 10.99 2.38
CA ASP A 251 18.51 12.32 2.98
C ASP A 251 18.42 13.44 1.93
N ASP A 252 19.17 13.33 0.83
CA ASP A 252 19.07 14.26 -0.31
C ASP A 252 17.71 14.13 -1.01
N MET A 253 17.19 12.91 -1.12
CA MET A 253 15.88 12.68 -1.74
C MET A 253 14.75 13.24 -0.87
N VAL A 254 14.79 13.09 0.45
CA VAL A 254 13.85 13.74 1.37
C VAL A 254 13.88 15.26 1.20
N ALA A 255 15.08 15.86 1.17
CA ALA A 255 15.23 17.30 0.96
C ALA A 255 14.70 17.75 -0.41
N SER A 256 14.91 16.95 -1.45
CA SER A 256 14.39 17.22 -2.79
C SER A 256 12.88 17.09 -2.86
N ALA A 257 12.31 16.04 -2.29
CA ALA A 257 10.87 15.81 -2.26
C ALA A 257 10.11 16.97 -1.58
N LEU A 258 10.66 17.55 -0.50
CA LEU A 258 10.07 18.70 0.19
C LEU A 258 10.11 19.99 -0.63
N LYS A 259 11.01 20.09 -1.61
CA LYS A 259 11.20 21.29 -2.45
C LYS A 259 10.51 21.19 -3.82
N TRP A 260 10.32 19.99 -4.32
CA TRP A 260 9.74 19.74 -5.63
C TRP A 260 8.21 19.80 -5.60
N GLU A 261 7.60 19.93 -6.76
CA GLU A 261 6.15 20.08 -6.91
C GLU A 261 5.39 18.76 -6.99
N GLY A 262 6.09 17.64 -7.13
CA GLY A 262 5.52 16.31 -7.37
C GLY A 262 5.76 15.80 -8.79
N ASN A 263 4.89 14.94 -9.31
CA ASN A 263 5.01 14.24 -10.60
C ASN A 263 6.28 13.40 -10.72
N PHE A 264 6.57 12.62 -9.70
CA PHE A 264 7.68 11.66 -9.72
C PHE A 264 7.35 10.40 -8.93
N ILE A 265 8.11 9.34 -9.23
CA ILE A 265 8.07 8.08 -8.48
C ILE A 265 9.29 8.02 -7.59
N TRP A 266 9.04 7.82 -6.30
CA TRP A 266 10.07 7.64 -5.29
C TRP A 266 10.20 6.17 -4.96
N ALA A 267 11.19 5.49 -5.54
CA ALA A 267 11.49 4.09 -5.28
C ALA A 267 12.28 3.95 -3.97
N CYS A 268 11.72 3.22 -3.03
CA CYS A 268 12.24 3.03 -1.68
C CYS A 268 12.37 1.56 -1.32
N LYS A 269 13.41 1.21 -0.55
CA LYS A 269 13.48 -0.08 0.14
C LYS A 269 12.29 -0.27 1.07
N ASN A 270 12.09 -1.47 1.58
CA ASN A 270 10.89 -1.85 2.30
C ASN A 270 10.54 -0.91 3.47
N TYR A 271 11.45 -0.72 4.43
CA TYR A 271 11.24 0.16 5.59
C TYR A 271 11.16 1.65 5.18
N ASP A 272 12.08 2.09 4.32
CA ASP A 272 12.09 3.48 3.85
C ASP A 272 10.77 3.83 3.15
N GLY A 273 10.24 2.92 2.32
CA GLY A 273 8.97 3.10 1.62
C GLY A 273 7.75 3.13 2.54
N ASP A 274 7.78 2.36 3.64
CA ASP A 274 6.74 2.42 4.66
C ASP A 274 6.68 3.80 5.31
N VAL A 275 7.82 4.27 5.82
CA VAL A 275 7.92 5.56 6.51
C VAL A 275 7.65 6.74 5.56
N GLN A 276 8.26 6.73 4.37
CA GLN A 276 8.12 7.85 3.43
C GLN A 276 6.72 7.94 2.83
N SER A 277 6.03 6.83 2.60
CA SER A 277 4.65 6.88 2.12
C SER A 277 3.70 7.54 3.13
N ASP A 278 3.87 7.27 4.41
CA ASP A 278 3.08 7.91 5.47
C ASP A 278 3.44 9.40 5.59
N SER A 279 4.74 9.74 5.48
CA SER A 279 5.19 11.15 5.47
C SER A 279 4.60 11.92 4.29
N VAL A 280 4.57 11.32 3.09
CA VAL A 280 3.94 11.91 1.90
C VAL A 280 2.44 12.05 2.10
N ALA A 281 1.75 11.04 2.65
CA ALA A 281 0.32 11.11 2.92
C ALA A 281 -0.03 12.27 3.86
N GLN A 282 0.72 12.43 4.96
CA GLN A 282 0.53 13.55 5.88
C GLN A 282 0.83 14.89 5.21
N GLY A 283 1.87 14.98 4.40
CA GLY A 283 2.21 16.19 3.65
C GLY A 283 1.10 16.65 2.70
N PHE A 284 0.33 15.72 2.12
CA PHE A 284 -0.88 15.98 1.34
C PHE A 284 -2.14 16.21 2.17
N GLY A 285 -2.06 16.11 3.49
CA GLY A 285 -3.11 16.49 4.43
C GLY A 285 -3.69 15.34 5.26
N SER A 286 -3.85 14.14 4.73
CA SER A 286 -4.45 13.03 5.47
C SER A 286 -4.03 11.66 4.93
N LEU A 287 -3.76 10.73 5.84
CA LEU A 287 -3.57 9.32 5.50
C LEU A 287 -4.85 8.69 4.88
N GLY A 288 -6.03 9.22 5.21
CA GLY A 288 -7.31 8.83 4.61
C GLY A 288 -7.46 9.22 3.12
N LEU A 289 -6.50 9.95 2.58
CA LEU A 289 -6.40 10.34 1.17
C LEU A 289 -5.21 9.67 0.46
N MET A 290 -4.91 8.42 0.81
CA MET A 290 -3.82 7.65 0.19
C MET A 290 -4.32 6.32 -0.36
N THR A 291 -4.04 6.06 -1.63
CA THR A 291 -4.25 4.74 -2.24
C THR A 291 -3.05 3.83 -1.99
N SER A 292 -3.26 2.53 -2.01
CA SER A 292 -2.20 1.51 -1.93
C SER A 292 -2.52 0.38 -2.90
N VAL A 293 -1.63 0.12 -3.83
CA VAL A 293 -1.76 -0.96 -4.82
C VAL A 293 -0.48 -1.77 -4.83
N LEU A 294 -0.57 -3.04 -4.47
CA LEU A 294 0.48 -4.02 -4.72
C LEU A 294 0.34 -4.51 -6.17
N MET A 295 1.42 -4.52 -6.91
CA MET A 295 1.50 -5.07 -8.26
C MET A 295 2.64 -6.08 -8.36
N THR A 296 2.34 -7.26 -8.92
CA THR A 296 3.36 -8.27 -9.20
C THR A 296 4.33 -7.80 -10.30
N PRO A 297 5.56 -8.34 -10.36
CA PRO A 297 6.58 -7.89 -11.33
C PRO A 297 6.15 -8.01 -12.80
N ASP A 298 5.32 -8.99 -13.11
CA ASP A 298 4.78 -9.21 -14.46
C ASP A 298 3.57 -8.31 -14.80
N GLY A 299 3.09 -7.52 -13.83
CA GLY A 299 1.95 -6.62 -13.98
C GLY A 299 0.60 -7.30 -14.15
N LYS A 300 0.50 -8.63 -13.92
CA LYS A 300 -0.71 -9.42 -14.16
C LYS A 300 -1.55 -9.67 -12.93
N THR A 301 -1.03 -9.36 -11.77
CA THR A 301 -1.75 -9.52 -10.50
C THR A 301 -1.61 -8.25 -9.68
N VAL A 302 -2.74 -7.78 -9.16
CA VAL A 302 -2.79 -6.60 -8.30
C VAL A 302 -3.60 -6.88 -7.05
N GLU A 303 -3.24 -6.20 -5.96
CA GLU A 303 -4.06 -6.12 -4.75
C GLU A 303 -4.16 -4.66 -4.36
N ALA A 304 -5.40 -4.15 -4.32
CA ALA A 304 -5.69 -2.76 -3.95
C ALA A 304 -6.26 -2.70 -2.53
N GLU A 305 -5.71 -1.83 -1.69
CA GLU A 305 -6.13 -1.66 -0.30
C GLU A 305 -6.18 -0.18 0.10
N ALA A 306 -6.88 0.14 1.20
CA ALA A 306 -6.75 1.43 1.85
C ALA A 306 -5.44 1.46 2.67
N ALA A 307 -4.69 2.56 2.60
CA ALA A 307 -3.39 2.72 3.27
C ALA A 307 -3.51 3.02 4.78
N HIS A 308 -4.68 2.85 5.39
CA HIS A 308 -4.94 3.12 6.82
C HIS A 308 -5.40 1.86 7.56
N GLY A 309 -5.43 1.93 8.90
CA GLY A 309 -5.88 0.84 9.75
C GLY A 309 -7.42 0.78 9.91
N THR A 310 -7.89 -0.04 10.85
CA THR A 310 -9.30 -0.41 11.07
C THR A 310 -10.16 0.66 11.77
N VAL A 311 -9.56 1.79 12.16
CA VAL A 311 -10.21 2.94 12.84
C VAL A 311 -10.94 2.53 14.13
N THR A 312 -10.25 1.85 15.03
CA THR A 312 -10.74 1.28 16.28
C THR A 312 -11.53 2.27 17.13
N ARG A 313 -11.07 3.53 17.27
CA ARG A 313 -11.76 4.52 18.11
C ARG A 313 -13.18 4.80 17.60
N HIS A 314 -13.37 4.93 16.30
CA HIS A 314 -14.70 5.13 15.72
C HIS A 314 -15.55 3.87 15.84
N TYR A 315 -14.97 2.68 15.70
CA TYR A 315 -15.68 1.44 15.94
C TYR A 315 -16.22 1.33 17.36
N ARG A 316 -15.41 1.71 18.38
CA ARG A 316 -15.87 1.75 19.77
C ARG A 316 -17.02 2.72 20.02
N ASN A 317 -17.02 3.86 19.32
CA ASN A 317 -18.13 4.80 19.35
C ASN A 317 -19.38 4.21 18.67
N HIS A 318 -19.21 3.60 17.51
CA HIS A 318 -20.31 2.95 16.79
C HIS A 318 -20.98 1.84 17.62
N GLN A 319 -20.20 1.01 18.32
CA GLN A 319 -20.72 -0.01 19.26
C GLN A 319 -21.59 0.58 20.39
N LYS A 320 -21.36 1.84 20.76
CA LYS A 320 -22.14 2.58 21.77
C LYS A 320 -23.32 3.34 21.15
N GLY A 321 -23.61 3.18 19.88
CA GLY A 321 -24.64 3.92 19.16
C GLY A 321 -24.31 5.40 18.94
N ILE A 322 -23.02 5.79 19.08
CA ILE A 322 -22.55 7.15 18.82
C ILE A 322 -22.23 7.28 17.32
N GLU A 323 -22.84 8.29 16.69
CA GLU A 323 -22.58 8.61 15.29
C GLU A 323 -21.10 8.94 15.05
N THR A 324 -20.56 8.48 13.93
CA THR A 324 -19.16 8.69 13.57
C THR A 324 -19.02 9.30 12.18
N SER A 325 -18.00 10.12 12.02
CA SER A 325 -17.58 10.67 10.73
C SER A 325 -16.22 10.06 10.38
N THR A 326 -16.26 8.86 9.82
CA THR A 326 -15.07 8.14 9.34
C THR A 326 -14.95 8.32 7.83
N ASN A 327 -13.80 8.74 7.37
CA ASN A 327 -13.54 8.97 5.96
C ASN A 327 -13.50 7.64 5.17
N PRO A 328 -14.40 7.41 4.20
CA PRO A 328 -14.42 6.18 3.40
C PRO A 328 -13.62 6.27 2.10
N ILE A 329 -13.02 7.42 1.77
CA ILE A 329 -12.46 7.69 0.44
C ILE A 329 -11.38 6.66 0.06
N ALA A 330 -10.42 6.39 0.94
CA ALA A 330 -9.37 5.41 0.63
C ALA A 330 -9.94 3.99 0.41
N SER A 331 -11.02 3.62 1.11
CA SER A 331 -11.72 2.33 0.89
C SER A 331 -12.49 2.31 -0.42
N ILE A 332 -13.13 3.43 -0.84
CA ILE A 332 -13.74 3.56 -2.16
C ILE A 332 -12.68 3.42 -3.24
N PHE A 333 -11.53 4.08 -3.06
CA PHE A 333 -10.43 4.02 -4.02
C PHE A 333 -9.76 2.64 -4.07
N ALA A 334 -9.77 1.87 -2.99
CA ALA A 334 -9.35 0.46 -3.05
C ALA A 334 -10.25 -0.34 -4.01
N TRP A 335 -11.57 -0.17 -3.93
CA TRP A 335 -12.52 -0.77 -4.86
C TRP A 335 -12.30 -0.29 -6.29
N THR A 336 -12.25 1.01 -6.52
CA THR A 336 -12.14 1.57 -7.88
C THR A 336 -10.82 1.22 -8.54
N ARG A 337 -9.71 1.20 -7.80
CA ARG A 337 -8.40 0.77 -8.33
C ARG A 337 -8.41 -0.71 -8.72
N GLY A 338 -8.92 -1.59 -7.87
CA GLY A 338 -9.08 -3.00 -8.22
C GLY A 338 -9.98 -3.20 -9.44
N LEU A 339 -11.11 -2.48 -9.52
CA LEU A 339 -12.03 -2.55 -10.66
C LEU A 339 -11.41 -1.98 -11.95
N SER A 340 -10.61 -0.92 -11.85
CA SER A 340 -9.89 -0.36 -13.01
C SER A 340 -8.91 -1.39 -13.58
N PHE A 341 -8.10 -2.04 -12.75
CA PHE A 341 -7.21 -3.11 -13.18
C PHE A 341 -7.97 -4.33 -13.72
N ARG A 342 -9.11 -4.69 -13.12
CA ARG A 342 -9.97 -5.73 -13.70
C ARG A 342 -10.46 -5.36 -15.10
N GLY A 343 -10.83 -4.09 -15.29
CA GLY A 343 -11.20 -3.55 -16.59
C GLY A 343 -10.05 -3.58 -17.59
N GLU A 344 -8.85 -3.19 -17.18
CA GLU A 344 -7.65 -3.23 -18.03
C GLU A 344 -7.29 -4.68 -18.43
N PHE A 345 -7.34 -5.63 -17.51
CA PHE A 345 -7.03 -7.04 -17.78
C PHE A 345 -8.07 -7.73 -18.67
N ASP A 346 -9.30 -7.23 -18.68
CA ASP A 346 -10.43 -7.79 -19.44
C ASP A 346 -10.80 -6.98 -20.69
N ASP A 347 -10.02 -5.93 -21.04
CA ASP A 347 -10.34 -4.96 -22.09
C ASP A 347 -11.76 -4.35 -21.94
N ASN A 348 -12.21 -4.14 -20.69
CA ASN A 348 -13.54 -3.63 -20.35
C ASN A 348 -13.50 -2.12 -20.06
N ASN A 349 -13.65 -1.32 -21.11
CA ASN A 349 -13.62 0.15 -21.00
C ASN A 349 -14.79 0.72 -20.18
N GLU A 350 -15.96 0.06 -20.14
CA GLU A 350 -17.08 0.52 -19.32
C GLU A 350 -16.74 0.44 -17.83
N LEU A 351 -16.08 -0.63 -17.42
CA LEU A 351 -15.63 -0.83 -16.04
C LEU A 351 -14.54 0.18 -15.65
N ILE A 352 -13.57 0.44 -16.54
CA ILE A 352 -12.53 1.46 -16.33
C ILE A 352 -13.16 2.84 -16.15
N ASN A 353 -14.10 3.20 -17.04
CA ASN A 353 -14.80 4.49 -16.99
C ASN A 353 -15.66 4.62 -15.72
N PHE A 354 -16.34 3.56 -15.31
CA PHE A 354 -17.07 3.51 -14.03
C PHE A 354 -16.17 3.82 -12.86
N ALA A 355 -15.05 3.11 -12.73
CA ALA A 355 -14.10 3.29 -11.64
C ALA A 355 -13.56 4.73 -11.60
N LYS A 356 -13.10 5.24 -12.74
CA LYS A 356 -12.59 6.61 -12.88
C LYS A 356 -13.64 7.66 -12.51
N LYS A 357 -14.87 7.50 -12.98
CA LYS A 357 -15.97 8.43 -12.72
C LYS A 357 -16.35 8.44 -11.23
N LEU A 358 -16.33 7.29 -10.56
CA LEU A 358 -16.59 7.22 -9.13
C LEU A 358 -15.48 7.94 -8.32
N GLU A 359 -14.21 7.78 -8.68
CA GLU A 359 -13.10 8.54 -8.09
C GLU A 359 -13.27 10.05 -8.26
N GLU A 360 -13.57 10.49 -9.49
CA GLU A 360 -13.82 11.90 -9.79
C GLU A 360 -15.00 12.46 -9.00
N THR A 361 -16.07 11.67 -8.83
CA THR A 361 -17.24 12.07 -8.04
C THR A 361 -16.89 12.22 -6.57
N CYS A 362 -16.10 11.28 -5.98
CA CYS A 362 -15.62 11.42 -4.62
C CYS A 362 -14.86 12.72 -4.42
N ILE A 363 -13.92 13.03 -5.31
CA ILE A 363 -13.10 14.24 -5.24
C ILE A 363 -14.00 15.49 -5.36
N LYS A 364 -14.89 15.53 -6.34
CA LYS A 364 -15.83 16.66 -6.56
C LYS A 364 -16.77 16.86 -5.38
N THR A 365 -17.25 15.80 -4.73
CA THR A 365 -18.07 15.88 -3.52
C THR A 365 -17.32 16.56 -2.38
N VAL A 366 -16.04 16.19 -2.14
CA VAL A 366 -15.20 16.90 -1.18
C VAL A 366 -14.98 18.37 -1.59
N GLU A 367 -14.68 18.61 -2.85
CA GLU A 367 -14.40 19.96 -3.37
C GLU A 367 -15.64 20.89 -3.34
N SER A 368 -16.87 20.32 -3.35
CA SER A 368 -18.11 21.08 -3.16
C SER A 368 -18.40 21.46 -1.69
N GLY A 369 -17.59 20.98 -0.74
CA GLY A 369 -17.76 21.24 0.69
C GLY A 369 -18.49 20.14 1.46
N GLU A 370 -18.90 19.06 0.81
CA GLU A 370 -19.49 17.87 1.42
C GLU A 370 -18.40 16.86 1.75
N MET A 371 -18.01 16.76 3.03
CA MET A 371 -16.87 15.97 3.44
C MET A 371 -17.00 15.43 4.87
N THR A 372 -16.16 14.49 5.23
CA THR A 372 -16.05 13.98 6.59
C THR A 372 -15.28 14.94 7.51
N LYS A 373 -15.43 14.74 8.83
CA LYS A 373 -14.89 15.64 9.86
C LYS A 373 -13.39 15.80 9.80
N ASP A 374 -12.64 14.72 9.51
CA ASP A 374 -11.18 14.73 9.39
C ASP A 374 -10.69 15.70 8.32
N LEU A 375 -11.39 15.80 7.19
CA LEU A 375 -11.06 16.74 6.11
C LEU A 375 -11.54 18.17 6.44
N ALA A 376 -12.74 18.29 7.00
CA ALA A 376 -13.32 19.60 7.34
C ALA A 376 -12.44 20.39 8.31
N ILE A 377 -11.92 19.75 9.35
CA ILE A 377 -11.06 20.40 10.35
C ILE A 377 -9.70 20.84 9.79
N LEU A 378 -9.25 20.26 8.67
CA LEU A 378 -8.04 20.70 7.97
C LEU A 378 -8.28 22.02 7.22
N ILE A 379 -9.50 22.27 6.74
CA ILE A 379 -9.86 23.48 6.02
C ILE A 379 -10.00 24.65 7.01
N ASN A 380 -10.94 24.57 7.94
CA ASN A 380 -11.13 25.51 9.04
C ASN A 380 -12.13 24.95 10.07
N LYS A 381 -12.27 25.67 11.21
CA LYS A 381 -13.15 25.24 12.31
C LYS A 381 -14.65 25.38 12.02
N GLU A 382 -15.01 26.17 11.03
CA GLU A 382 -16.40 26.48 10.68
C GLU A 382 -16.91 25.61 9.52
N GLN A 383 -16.00 24.85 8.86
CA GLN A 383 -16.36 23.95 7.78
C GLN A 383 -17.33 22.88 8.30
N LYS A 384 -18.53 22.83 7.71
CA LYS A 384 -19.50 21.76 7.98
C LYS A 384 -18.96 20.42 7.54
N TRP A 385 -19.36 19.38 8.23
CA TRP A 385 -18.98 18.02 7.91
C TRP A 385 -20.19 17.09 7.98
N LEU A 386 -20.07 15.96 7.33
CA LEU A 386 -21.06 14.89 7.27
C LEU A 386 -20.58 13.67 8.09
N ASN A 387 -21.51 12.92 8.65
CA ASN A 387 -21.21 11.59 9.12
C ASN A 387 -20.89 10.66 7.94
N THR A 388 -20.41 9.45 8.22
CA THR A 388 -19.99 8.50 7.20
C THR A 388 -21.11 8.14 6.22
N GLN A 389 -22.32 7.89 6.72
CA GLN A 389 -23.46 7.49 5.89
C GLN A 389 -23.98 8.62 5.00
N ASP A 390 -24.07 9.83 5.57
CA ASP A 390 -24.48 11.01 4.81
C ASP A 390 -23.47 11.37 3.72
N PHE A 391 -22.16 11.20 4.02
CA PHE A 391 -21.14 11.42 3.00
C PHE A 391 -21.19 10.38 1.88
N LEU A 392 -21.40 9.10 2.17
CA LEU A 392 -21.62 8.07 1.15
C LEU A 392 -22.89 8.35 0.32
N SER A 393 -23.96 8.82 0.99
CA SER A 393 -25.19 9.22 0.31
C SER A 393 -24.99 10.43 -0.61
N ALA A 394 -24.18 11.41 -0.19
CA ALA A 394 -23.83 12.55 -1.04
C ALA A 394 -23.05 12.09 -2.28
N ILE A 395 -22.06 11.22 -2.13
CA ILE A 395 -21.34 10.63 -3.26
C ILE A 395 -22.29 9.90 -4.20
N LYS A 396 -23.18 9.05 -3.67
CA LYS A 396 -24.17 8.30 -4.46
C LYS A 396 -25.10 9.23 -5.26
N ASN A 397 -25.58 10.32 -4.63
CA ASN A 397 -26.46 11.29 -5.27
C ASN A 397 -25.75 12.09 -6.36
N ASN A 398 -24.46 12.38 -6.18
CA ASN A 398 -23.62 13.08 -7.14
C ASN A 398 -23.10 12.16 -8.27
N PHE A 399 -23.18 10.83 -8.06
CA PHE A 399 -22.70 9.85 -9.02
C PHE A 399 -23.76 9.54 -10.07
N GLN A 400 -23.59 10.10 -11.27
CA GLN A 400 -24.46 9.86 -12.42
C GLN A 400 -23.66 9.13 -13.51
N ILE A 401 -24.08 7.93 -13.87
CA ILE A 401 -23.58 7.23 -15.07
C ILE A 401 -24.44 7.70 -16.24
N ASN A 402 -23.87 8.46 -17.16
CA ASN A 402 -24.53 8.87 -18.42
C ASN A 402 -24.44 7.72 -19.43
#